data_91421f2176667860cf352a12745bfc5c
#
_entry.id   91421f2176667860cf352a12745bfc5c
#
_cell.length_a   1.000
_cell.length_b   1.000
_cell.length_c   1.000
_cell.angle_alpha   90.00
_cell.angle_beta   90.00
_cell.angle_gamma   90.00
#
_symmetry.space_group_name_H-M   'P 1'
#
loop_
_entity.id
_entity.type
_entity.pdbx_description
1 polymer ?
#
loop_
_entity_poly.entity_id
_entity_poly.type
_entity_poly.pdbx_seq_one_letter_code
_entity_poly.pdbx_strand_id
1 'polypeptide(L)'
;MVTGTWPILKSSAESRWTGPGSTNENPRAIYGYTWNSTKFVNTRMLHDASYIRCRTASIGYTLPKSWINRIHIDNLRIYFQADNLFILTKWPYLDPEVNVSLSATNMGYDYLYPSQPRTFTIGVNLKF
;
A
#
# COMPACT_ATOMS: atom_id res chain seq x y z
N MET A 1 -13.02 -18.02 -7.39
CA MET A 1 -14.38 -18.06 -6.84
C MET A 1 -14.42 -17.10 -5.67
N VAL A 2 -15.38 -16.22 -5.69
CA VAL A 2 -15.61 -15.33 -4.56
C VAL A 2 -16.82 -15.87 -3.84
N THR A 3 -16.61 -16.41 -2.67
CA THR A 3 -17.69 -16.75 -1.76
C THR A 3 -18.20 -15.45 -1.14
N GLY A 4 -19.49 -15.21 -1.16
CA GLY A 4 -20.15 -13.92 -0.95
C GLY A 4 -20.05 -13.27 0.43
N THR A 5 -18.99 -13.47 1.19
CA THR A 5 -18.77 -12.84 2.50
C THR A 5 -17.50 -11.99 2.57
N TRP A 6 -16.64 -12.04 1.57
CA TRP A 6 -15.39 -11.28 1.57
C TRP A 6 -15.37 -10.26 0.44
N PRO A 7 -14.83 -9.06 0.66
CA PRO A 7 -14.65 -8.08 -0.40
C PRO A 7 -13.77 -8.66 -1.51
N ILE A 8 -14.13 -8.36 -2.76
CA ILE A 8 -13.36 -8.74 -3.93
C ILE A 8 -12.92 -7.50 -4.67
N LEU A 9 -11.79 -7.62 -5.37
CA LEU A 9 -11.36 -6.57 -6.27
C LEU A 9 -12.32 -6.43 -7.43
N LYS A 10 -12.57 -5.18 -7.83
CA LYS A 10 -13.39 -4.86 -9.00
C LYS A 10 -12.85 -5.55 -10.25
N SER A 11 -11.54 -5.54 -10.47
CA SER A 11 -10.87 -6.23 -11.58
C SER A 11 -11.20 -7.71 -11.63
N SER A 12 -11.18 -8.41 -10.49
CA SER A 12 -11.53 -9.83 -10.43
C SER A 12 -13.02 -10.09 -10.67
N ALA A 13 -13.88 -9.15 -10.31
CA ALA A 13 -15.30 -9.24 -10.59
C ALA A 13 -15.62 -9.01 -12.08
N GLU A 14 -14.90 -8.10 -12.71
CA GLU A 14 -15.06 -7.77 -14.13
C GLU A 14 -14.48 -8.85 -15.06
N SER A 15 -13.34 -9.46 -14.69
CA SER A 15 -12.69 -10.52 -15.47
C SER A 15 -13.19 -11.93 -15.16
N ARG A 16 -14.34 -12.06 -14.45
CA ARG A 16 -14.93 -13.37 -14.16
C ARG A 16 -15.52 -14.03 -15.40
N TRP A 17 -15.48 -15.35 -15.43
CA TRP A 17 -16.16 -16.11 -16.46
C TRP A 17 -17.69 -15.95 -16.38
N THR A 18 -18.32 -15.55 -17.47
CA THR A 18 -19.77 -15.33 -17.59
C THR A 18 -20.42 -16.29 -18.57
N GLY A 19 -19.63 -16.99 -19.39
CA GLY A 19 -20.10 -17.94 -20.38
C GLY A 19 -18.98 -18.39 -21.31
N PRO A 20 -19.23 -19.37 -22.19
CA PRO A 20 -18.26 -19.83 -23.18
C PRO A 20 -17.70 -18.66 -24.00
N GLY A 21 -16.38 -18.56 -24.09
CA GLY A 21 -15.69 -17.50 -24.83
C GLY A 21 -15.48 -16.17 -24.09
N SER A 22 -15.96 -16.01 -22.84
CA SER A 22 -15.81 -14.75 -22.11
C SER A 22 -14.38 -14.53 -21.59
N THR A 23 -13.83 -15.43 -20.82
CA THR A 23 -12.48 -15.33 -20.24
C THR A 23 -12.02 -16.66 -19.66
N ASN A 24 -10.69 -16.83 -19.55
CA ASN A 24 -10.06 -17.95 -18.83
C ASN A 24 -9.31 -17.49 -17.57
N GLU A 25 -9.39 -16.19 -17.22
CA GLU A 25 -8.64 -15.63 -16.11
C GLU A 25 -9.25 -15.98 -14.75
N ASN A 26 -10.53 -15.68 -14.57
CA ASN A 26 -11.23 -15.92 -13.32
C ASN A 26 -12.45 -16.82 -13.53
N PRO A 27 -12.70 -17.79 -12.62
CA PRO A 27 -13.85 -18.65 -12.71
C PRO A 27 -15.16 -17.89 -12.49
N ARG A 28 -16.28 -18.49 -12.86
CA ARG A 28 -17.60 -17.93 -12.58
C ARG A 28 -17.84 -17.79 -11.09
N ALA A 29 -18.55 -16.74 -10.69
CA ALA A 29 -19.00 -16.56 -9.32
C ALA A 29 -20.22 -17.46 -9.06
N ILE A 30 -20.14 -18.30 -8.01
CA ILE A 30 -21.26 -19.15 -7.57
C ILE A 30 -21.44 -18.92 -6.08
N TYR A 31 -22.66 -18.54 -5.68
CA TYR A 31 -22.98 -18.34 -4.29
C TYR A 31 -22.95 -19.66 -3.51
N GLY A 32 -22.35 -19.64 -2.32
CA GLY A 32 -22.30 -20.81 -1.43
C GLY A 32 -21.39 -21.97 -1.87
N TYR A 33 -20.73 -21.84 -3.02
CA TYR A 33 -19.86 -22.90 -3.53
C TYR A 33 -18.43 -22.73 -3.03
N THR A 34 -18.04 -23.59 -2.09
CA THR A 34 -16.70 -23.57 -1.48
C THR A 34 -15.68 -24.47 -2.19
N TRP A 35 -16.11 -25.13 -3.26
CA TRP A 35 -15.25 -26.06 -3.99
C TRP A 35 -14.42 -25.33 -5.02
N ASN A 36 -13.17 -25.57 -5.03
CA ASN A 36 -12.27 -25.47 -6.15
C ASN A 36 -11.28 -24.32 -6.27
N SER A 37 -11.39 -23.17 -5.64
CA SER A 37 -10.36 -22.16 -5.90
C SER A 37 -9.81 -21.45 -4.68
N THR A 38 -10.52 -21.49 -3.59
CA THR A 38 -10.06 -20.89 -2.32
C THR A 38 -9.42 -21.89 -1.37
N LYS A 39 -9.67 -23.18 -1.57
CA LYS A 39 -9.08 -24.24 -0.74
C LYS A 39 -7.65 -24.63 -1.14
N PHE A 40 -7.28 -24.37 -2.38
CA PHE A 40 -5.97 -24.76 -2.89
C PHE A 40 -5.25 -23.52 -3.43
N VAL A 41 -4.05 -23.29 -2.93
CA VAL A 41 -3.13 -22.30 -3.49
C VAL A 41 -2.82 -22.72 -4.93
N ASN A 42 -3.04 -21.84 -5.87
CA ASN A 42 -2.73 -22.06 -7.28
C ASN A 42 -1.92 -20.87 -7.83
N THR A 43 -1.32 -21.05 -9.00
CA THR A 43 -0.45 -20.05 -9.61
C THR A 43 -1.14 -18.72 -9.90
N ARG A 44 -2.47 -18.70 -10.02
CA ARG A 44 -3.26 -17.49 -10.20
C ARG A 44 -3.21 -16.56 -8.99
N MET A 45 -2.98 -17.11 -7.80
CA MET A 45 -2.87 -16.34 -6.56
C MET A 45 -1.43 -15.94 -6.24
N LEU A 46 -0.48 -16.38 -7.07
CA LEU A 46 0.93 -16.08 -6.89
C LEU A 46 1.29 -14.86 -7.73
N HIS A 47 1.64 -13.78 -7.09
CA HIS A 47 2.01 -12.52 -7.72
C HIS A 47 3.40 -12.09 -7.29
N ASP A 48 4.06 -11.31 -8.15
CA ASP A 48 5.33 -10.66 -7.82
C ASP A 48 5.06 -9.50 -6.85
N ALA A 49 5.54 -9.63 -5.63
CA ALA A 49 5.42 -8.63 -4.58
C ALA A 49 6.65 -7.73 -4.46
N SER A 50 7.53 -7.70 -5.45
CA SER A 50 8.67 -6.80 -5.47
C SER A 50 8.21 -5.35 -5.52
N TYR A 51 8.84 -4.48 -4.72
CA TYR A 51 8.49 -3.06 -4.66
C TYR A 51 9.67 -2.18 -4.31
N ILE A 52 9.55 -0.90 -4.67
CA ILE A 52 10.40 0.20 -4.23
C ILE A 52 9.49 1.23 -3.58
N ARG A 53 9.75 1.57 -2.32
CA ARG A 53 8.96 2.54 -1.57
C ARG A 53 9.82 3.71 -1.11
N CYS A 54 9.37 4.92 -1.36
CA CYS A 54 9.90 6.11 -0.70
C CYS A 54 9.19 6.27 0.66
N ARG A 55 9.82 5.76 1.72
CA ARG A 55 9.23 5.76 3.07
C ARG A 55 9.20 7.14 3.67
N THR A 56 10.31 7.87 3.56
CA THR A 56 10.42 9.22 4.11
C THR A 56 11.27 10.07 3.19
N ALA A 57 10.75 11.22 2.83
CA ALA A 57 11.50 12.28 2.18
C ALA A 57 11.36 13.54 3.00
N SER A 58 12.48 14.20 3.33
CA SER A 58 12.45 15.44 4.10
C SER A 58 13.37 16.48 3.47
N ILE A 59 12.90 17.71 3.47
CA ILE A 59 13.68 18.88 3.10
C ILE A 59 13.57 19.91 4.22
N GLY A 60 14.68 20.50 4.61
CA GLY A 60 14.70 21.51 5.65
C GLY A 60 15.64 22.64 5.30
N TYR A 61 15.24 23.85 5.66
CA TYR A 61 16.04 25.05 5.47
C TYR A 61 16.23 25.78 6.80
N THR A 62 17.48 26.05 7.12
CA THR A 62 17.83 26.85 8.30
C THR A 62 18.07 28.29 7.84
N LEU A 63 17.34 29.21 8.43
CA LEU A 63 17.45 30.62 8.09
C LEU A 63 18.80 31.21 8.50
N PRO A 64 19.40 32.08 7.65
CA PRO A 64 20.63 32.76 8.00
C PRO A 64 20.48 33.64 9.25
N LYS A 65 21.50 33.69 10.09
CA LYS A 65 21.50 34.51 11.32
C LYS A 65 21.23 36.01 11.06
N SER A 66 21.64 36.52 9.91
CA SER A 66 21.39 37.92 9.52
C SER A 66 19.91 38.29 9.48
N TRP A 67 19.03 37.33 9.25
CA TRP A 67 17.59 37.56 9.20
C TRP A 67 16.91 37.45 10.56
N ILE A 68 17.40 36.52 11.39
CA ILE A 68 16.76 36.14 12.65
C ILE A 68 17.29 36.87 13.86
N ASN A 69 18.50 37.47 13.81
CA ASN A 69 19.07 38.22 14.95
C ASN A 69 18.22 39.42 15.35
N ARG A 70 17.45 39.99 14.43
CA ARG A 70 16.57 41.14 14.74
C ARG A 70 15.41 40.78 15.67
N ILE A 71 15.06 39.52 15.76
CA ILE A 71 13.93 39.01 16.55
C ILE A 71 14.39 38.14 17.72
N HIS A 72 15.69 38.22 18.08
CA HIS A 72 16.28 37.51 19.23
C HIS A 72 16.10 35.97 19.15
N ILE A 73 16.17 35.40 17.95
CA ILE A 73 16.12 33.98 17.73
C ILE A 73 17.54 33.50 17.31
N ASP A 74 18.08 32.52 18.01
CA ASP A 74 19.39 31.96 17.72
C ASP A 74 19.41 31.06 16.49
N ASN A 75 18.32 30.29 16.32
CA ASN A 75 18.20 29.38 15.18
C ASN A 75 16.73 29.20 14.81
N LEU A 76 16.45 29.27 13.51
CA LEU A 76 15.13 28.99 12.93
C LEU A 76 15.32 28.03 11.76
N ARG A 77 14.76 26.82 11.90
CA ARG A 77 14.73 25.82 10.84
C ARG A 77 13.29 25.46 10.51
N ILE A 78 12.95 25.61 9.24
CA ILE A 78 11.67 25.16 8.68
C ILE A 78 11.95 23.86 7.93
N TYR A 79 11.10 22.86 8.11
CA TYR A 79 11.22 21.60 7.37
C TYR A 79 9.86 21.12 6.88
N PHE A 80 9.92 20.39 5.79
CA PHE A 80 8.81 19.64 5.22
C PHE A 80 9.22 18.17 5.16
N GLN A 81 8.36 17.30 5.62
CA GLN A 81 8.53 15.84 5.55
C GLN A 81 7.32 15.20 4.90
N ALA A 82 7.57 14.24 4.06
CA ALA A 82 6.54 13.41 3.45
C ALA A 82 6.85 11.93 3.74
N ASP A 83 5.90 11.23 4.34
CA ASP A 83 6.02 9.81 4.64
C ASP A 83 5.13 9.00 3.70
N ASN A 84 5.64 7.83 3.27
CA ASN A 84 5.00 6.95 2.30
C ASN A 84 4.64 7.66 0.98
N LEU A 85 5.57 8.46 0.46
CA LEU A 85 5.33 9.37 -0.65
C LEU A 85 4.86 8.64 -1.92
N PHE A 86 5.54 7.54 -2.28
CA PHE A 86 5.15 6.69 -3.39
C PHE A 86 5.64 5.26 -3.21
N ILE A 87 5.00 4.35 -3.93
CA ILE A 87 5.42 2.96 -4.10
C ILE A 87 5.39 2.61 -5.58
N LEU A 88 6.43 1.94 -6.05
CA LEU A 88 6.53 1.37 -7.38
C LEU A 88 6.52 -0.15 -7.23
N THR A 89 5.52 -0.81 -7.79
CA THR A 89 5.34 -2.26 -7.68
C THR A 89 4.54 -2.81 -8.84
N LYS A 90 4.70 -4.11 -9.10
CA LYS A 90 3.84 -4.89 -10.00
C LYS A 90 2.71 -5.60 -9.24
N TRP A 91 2.65 -5.41 -7.92
CA TRP A 91 1.61 -5.99 -7.08
C TRP A 91 0.23 -5.48 -7.48
N PRO A 92 -0.72 -6.36 -7.80
CA PRO A 92 -2.03 -5.95 -8.31
C PRO A 92 -3.01 -5.48 -7.24
N TYR A 93 -2.63 -5.60 -5.95
CA TYR A 93 -3.47 -5.26 -4.81
C TYR A 93 -3.04 -3.95 -4.15
N LEU A 94 -3.49 -3.71 -2.90
CA LEU A 94 -3.31 -2.42 -2.26
C LEU A 94 -1.87 -2.12 -1.87
N ASP A 95 -1.22 -3.03 -1.16
CA ASP A 95 0.13 -2.81 -0.63
C ASP A 95 0.91 -4.13 -0.53
N PRO A 96 2.05 -4.29 -1.22
CA PRO A 96 2.83 -5.51 -1.19
C PRO A 96 3.55 -5.76 0.15
N GLU A 97 3.66 -4.74 1.02
CA GLU A 97 4.33 -4.86 2.31
C GLU A 97 3.39 -5.36 3.42
N VAL A 98 2.08 -5.32 3.18
CA VAL A 98 1.11 -5.80 4.17
C VAL A 98 1.16 -7.30 4.29
N ASN A 99 1.41 -7.78 5.49
CA ASN A 99 1.44 -9.19 5.82
C ASN A 99 0.46 -9.48 6.95
N VAL A 100 -0.35 -10.51 6.78
CA VAL A 100 -1.40 -10.91 7.73
C VAL A 100 -0.85 -11.50 9.02
N SER A 101 0.34 -12.08 8.95
CA SER A 101 0.90 -12.86 10.04
C SER A 101 2.34 -12.50 10.31
N LEU A 102 2.67 -12.39 11.60
CA LEU A 102 4.06 -12.29 12.06
C LEU A 102 4.78 -13.64 12.03
N SER A 103 4.08 -14.73 11.72
CA SER A 103 4.67 -16.06 11.61
C SER A 103 5.39 -16.23 10.27
N ALA A 104 6.62 -16.71 10.33
CA ALA A 104 7.42 -16.99 9.14
C ALA A 104 6.76 -18.01 8.19
N THR A 105 5.89 -18.88 8.69
CA THR A 105 5.16 -19.88 7.90
C THR A 105 4.00 -19.31 7.10
N ASN A 106 3.52 -18.11 7.45
CA ASN A 106 2.39 -17.44 6.82
C ASN A 106 2.78 -16.10 6.17
N MET A 107 4.08 -15.89 5.92
CA MET A 107 4.54 -14.71 5.19
C MET A 107 4.05 -14.74 3.74
N GLY A 108 3.66 -13.56 3.23
CA GLY A 108 3.22 -13.41 1.85
C GLY A 108 1.72 -13.64 1.62
N TYR A 109 0.93 -13.83 2.67
CA TYR A 109 -0.54 -13.84 2.54
C TYR A 109 -1.08 -12.42 2.72
N ASP A 110 -1.89 -11.98 1.75
CA ASP A 110 -2.60 -10.70 1.78
C ASP A 110 -4.11 -10.93 1.86
N TYR A 111 -4.76 -10.28 2.82
CA TYR A 111 -6.23 -10.25 2.98
C TYR A 111 -6.82 -8.87 2.67
N LEU A 112 -6.19 -8.11 1.78
CA LEU A 112 -6.63 -6.78 1.36
C LEU A 112 -6.69 -5.77 2.51
N TYR A 113 -5.67 -5.78 3.37
CA TYR A 113 -5.51 -4.75 4.39
C TYR A 113 -5.25 -3.39 3.77
N PRO A 114 -5.71 -2.31 4.40
CA PRO A 114 -5.47 -0.98 3.91
C PRO A 114 -3.97 -0.66 3.88
N SER A 115 -3.55 0.02 2.82
CA SER A 115 -2.17 0.49 2.67
C SER A 115 -1.82 1.56 3.70
N GLN A 116 -0.53 1.73 3.94
CA GLN A 116 -0.02 2.81 4.80
C GLN A 116 -0.41 4.19 4.24
N PRO A 117 -0.94 5.10 5.07
CA PRO A 117 -1.34 6.43 4.62
C PRO A 117 -0.12 7.28 4.23
N ARG A 118 -0.32 8.16 3.27
CA ARG A 118 0.63 9.24 2.99
C ARG A 118 0.44 10.33 4.02
N THR A 119 1.54 10.77 4.61
CA THR A 119 1.51 11.83 5.62
C THR A 119 2.45 12.95 5.19
N PHE A 120 1.96 14.19 5.28
CA PHE A 120 2.76 15.38 5.03
C PHE A 120 2.85 16.20 6.30
N THR A 121 4.07 16.49 6.72
CA THR A 121 4.35 17.23 7.94
C THR A 121 5.14 18.50 7.60
N ILE A 122 4.68 19.63 8.10
CA ILE A 122 5.44 20.88 8.09
C ILE A 122 5.79 21.20 9.53
N GLY A 123 7.04 21.46 9.79
CA GLY A 123 7.50 21.79 11.13
C GLY A 123 8.47 22.96 11.16
N VAL A 124 8.53 23.61 12.32
CA VAL A 124 9.42 24.72 12.61
C VAL A 124 10.16 24.42 13.90
N ASN A 125 11.47 24.45 13.86
CA ASN A 125 12.32 24.33 15.03
C ASN A 125 12.89 25.71 15.37
N LEU A 126 12.60 26.19 16.58
CA LEU A 126 13.05 27.46 17.11
C LEU A 126 14.02 27.20 18.26
N LYS A 127 15.09 27.98 18.29
CA LYS A 127 16.00 28.07 19.44
C LYS A 127 16.21 29.54 19.80
N PHE A 128 15.98 29.85 21.06
CA PHE A 128 16.18 31.14 21.65
C PHE A 128 17.50 31.17 22.44
#